data_88f05e136219c1d96a7a6006113e67e0
#
_entry.id   88f05e136219c1d96a7a6006113e67e0
#
_cell.length_a   1.000
_cell.length_b   1.000
_cell.length_c   1.000
_cell.angle_alpha   90.00
_cell.angle_beta   90.00
_cell.angle_gamma   90.00
#
_symmetry.space_group_name_H-M   'P 1'
#
loop_
_entity.id
_entity.type
_entity.pdbx_description
1 polymer ?
#
loop_
_entity_poly.entity_id
_entity_poly.type
_entity_poly.pdbx_seq_one_letter_code
_entity_poly.pdbx_strand_id
1 'polypeptide(L)'
;MGELDRDLASLICSPSLLQTFNDTDLMDALRRGCNDALAVLFERHSALVFRIARAILRDDGEAEETVQRVFLDVFRAMNQFDSARGSFKTWLLQYAYHRTINRREHLQANHFYNREELDELAPAELFYGAGHLVCLPPQEVACLVEQVLALLEPRQRKVIELTYFEGLTAEEVAKATGHSASSVRNNLYRGLSKLRNAVLENYKSRATSASERSARAKGMLVEQPRTL
;
A
#
# COMPACT_ATOMS: atom_id res chain seq x y z
N MET A 1 5.02 28.73 -23.47
CA MET A 1 4.33 27.41 -23.39
C MET A 1 3.22 27.46 -24.43
N GLY A 2 3.49 26.85 -25.61
CA GLY A 2 2.79 27.14 -26.87
C GLY A 2 1.50 26.33 -27.04
N GLU A 3 0.68 26.74 -27.99
CA GLU A 3 -0.55 26.07 -28.45
C GLU A 3 -0.32 24.61 -28.82
N LEU A 4 0.85 24.26 -29.36
CA LEU A 4 1.27 22.89 -29.69
C LEU A 4 1.32 21.95 -28.44
N ASP A 5 1.65 22.46 -27.26
CA ASP A 5 1.66 21.66 -26.02
C ASP A 5 0.23 21.37 -25.51
N ARG A 6 -0.72 22.27 -25.76
CA ARG A 6 -2.13 22.06 -25.39
C ARG A 6 -2.81 21.05 -26.33
N ASP A 7 -2.51 21.08 -27.62
CA ASP A 7 -3.08 20.14 -28.57
C ASP A 7 -2.55 18.72 -28.37
N LEU A 8 -1.27 18.57 -28.05
CA LEU A 8 -0.67 17.29 -27.68
C LEU A 8 -1.24 16.76 -26.34
N ALA A 9 -1.43 17.63 -25.36
CA ALA A 9 -2.05 17.27 -24.10
C ALA A 9 -3.51 16.81 -24.28
N SER A 10 -4.27 17.48 -25.15
CA SER A 10 -5.65 17.12 -25.51
C SER A 10 -5.74 15.78 -26.24
N LEU A 11 -4.80 15.48 -27.12
CA LEU A 11 -4.73 14.19 -27.82
C LEU A 11 -4.40 13.03 -26.87
N ILE A 12 -3.51 13.24 -25.89
CA ILE A 12 -3.14 12.23 -24.89
C ILE A 12 -4.29 11.95 -23.93
N CYS A 13 -5.15 12.94 -23.65
CA CYS A 13 -6.31 12.81 -22.77
C CYS A 13 -7.56 12.21 -23.46
N SER A 14 -7.42 11.62 -24.65
CA SER A 14 -8.54 10.90 -25.27
C SER A 14 -8.89 9.66 -24.43
N PRO A 15 -10.16 9.49 -23.97
CA PRO A 15 -10.56 8.36 -23.12
C PRO A 15 -10.24 6.99 -23.74
N SER A 16 -10.39 6.85 -25.04
CA SER A 16 -10.10 5.60 -25.75
C SER A 16 -8.59 5.28 -25.76
N LEU A 17 -7.73 6.27 -25.83
CA LEU A 17 -6.29 6.09 -25.78
C LEU A 17 -5.83 5.76 -24.35
N LEU A 18 -6.37 6.43 -23.33
CA LEU A 18 -6.03 6.20 -21.94
C LEU A 18 -6.34 4.78 -21.47
N GLN A 19 -7.37 4.15 -22.03
CA GLN A 19 -7.70 2.74 -21.72
C GLN A 19 -6.59 1.77 -22.17
N THR A 20 -5.75 2.13 -23.13
CA THR A 20 -4.62 1.29 -23.58
C THR A 20 -3.36 1.47 -22.76
N PHE A 21 -3.27 2.54 -21.96
CA PHE A 21 -2.10 2.85 -21.15
C PHE A 21 -1.99 1.90 -19.97
N ASN A 22 -0.76 1.55 -19.58
CA ASN A 22 -0.52 0.90 -18.30
C ASN A 22 -0.64 1.90 -17.13
N ASP A 23 -0.70 1.42 -15.90
CA ASP A 23 -0.93 2.28 -14.73
C ASP A 23 0.19 3.31 -14.51
N THR A 24 1.43 3.00 -14.91
CA THR A 24 2.55 3.95 -14.83
C THR A 24 2.37 5.10 -15.82
N ASP A 25 2.00 4.77 -17.06
CA ASP A 25 1.74 5.78 -18.09
C ASP A 25 0.55 6.68 -17.72
N LEU A 26 -0.49 6.09 -17.08
CA LEU A 26 -1.64 6.84 -16.55
C LEU A 26 -1.20 7.80 -15.42
N MET A 27 -0.32 7.37 -14.52
CA MET A 27 0.23 8.26 -13.49
C MET A 27 1.05 9.40 -14.09
N ASP A 28 1.80 9.13 -15.15
CA ASP A 28 2.56 10.17 -15.86
C ASP A 28 1.64 11.13 -16.63
N ALA A 29 0.55 10.63 -17.21
CA ALA A 29 -0.48 11.48 -17.83
C ALA A 29 -1.17 12.36 -16.78
N LEU A 30 -1.49 11.81 -15.62
CA LEU A 30 -2.08 12.54 -14.48
C LEU A 30 -1.18 13.67 -14.00
N ARG A 31 0.13 13.43 -13.87
CA ARG A 31 1.14 14.45 -13.50
C ARG A 31 1.22 15.59 -14.53
N ARG A 32 0.98 15.28 -15.79
CA ARG A 32 0.91 16.29 -16.88
C ARG A 32 -0.42 17.04 -16.93
N GLY A 33 -1.33 16.75 -15.98
CA GLY A 33 -2.62 17.45 -15.85
C GLY A 33 -3.79 16.76 -16.56
N CYS A 34 -3.62 15.53 -17.06
CA CYS A 34 -4.71 14.76 -17.66
C CYS A 34 -5.54 14.10 -16.54
N ASN A 35 -6.58 14.78 -16.07
CA ASN A 35 -7.43 14.27 -14.97
C ASN A 35 -8.22 13.01 -15.36
N ASP A 36 -8.50 12.80 -16.66
CA ASP A 36 -9.19 11.60 -17.16
C ASP A 36 -8.37 10.32 -16.91
N ALA A 37 -7.04 10.43 -16.78
CA ALA A 37 -6.20 9.31 -16.38
C ALA A 37 -6.55 8.78 -14.96
N LEU A 38 -6.97 9.66 -14.04
CA LEU A 38 -7.46 9.25 -12.72
C LEU A 38 -8.76 8.45 -12.83
N ALA A 39 -9.66 8.83 -13.74
CA ALA A 39 -10.91 8.09 -13.95
C ALA A 39 -10.63 6.67 -14.42
N VAL A 40 -9.67 6.46 -15.34
CA VAL A 40 -9.27 5.13 -15.80
C VAL A 40 -8.64 4.32 -14.66
N LEU A 41 -7.76 4.92 -13.85
CA LEU A 41 -7.19 4.26 -12.67
C LEU A 41 -8.29 3.88 -11.66
N PHE A 42 -9.27 4.75 -11.48
CA PHE A 42 -10.43 4.48 -10.62
C PHE A 42 -11.25 3.29 -11.14
N GLU A 43 -11.60 3.27 -12.42
CA GLU A 43 -12.34 2.16 -13.04
C GLU A 43 -11.63 0.82 -12.85
N ARG A 44 -10.30 0.79 -13.01
CA ARG A 44 -9.52 -0.45 -12.90
C ARG A 44 -9.37 -0.96 -11.48
N HIS A 45 -9.28 -0.08 -10.51
CA HIS A 45 -8.82 -0.44 -9.16
C HIS A 45 -9.86 -0.19 -8.05
N SER A 46 -10.93 0.56 -8.30
CA SER A 46 -11.95 0.87 -7.27
C SER A 46 -12.58 -0.38 -6.67
N ALA A 47 -12.90 -1.38 -7.51
CA ALA A 47 -13.48 -2.64 -7.05
C ALA A 47 -12.54 -3.42 -6.12
N LEU A 48 -11.22 -3.38 -6.37
CA LEU A 48 -10.24 -3.99 -5.48
C LEU A 48 -10.16 -3.26 -4.14
N VAL A 49 -10.07 -1.93 -4.17
CA VAL A 49 -10.03 -1.10 -2.95
C VAL A 49 -11.31 -1.28 -2.14
N PHE A 50 -12.47 -1.32 -2.81
CA PHE A 50 -13.76 -1.57 -2.16
C PHE A 50 -13.81 -2.93 -1.47
N ARG A 51 -13.38 -4.02 -2.13
CA ARG A 51 -13.35 -5.36 -1.51
C ARG A 51 -12.50 -5.39 -0.25
N ILE A 52 -11.33 -4.75 -0.28
CA ILE A 52 -10.43 -4.67 0.88
C ILE A 52 -11.09 -3.86 2.00
N ALA A 53 -11.61 -2.69 1.68
CA ALA A 53 -12.27 -1.83 2.64
C ALA A 53 -13.47 -2.53 3.28
N ARG A 54 -14.33 -3.14 2.46
CA ARG A 54 -15.50 -3.90 2.92
C ARG A 54 -15.16 -5.09 3.81
N ALA A 55 -14.10 -5.84 3.47
CA ALA A 55 -13.64 -6.97 4.26
C ALA A 55 -13.20 -6.55 5.69
N ILE A 56 -12.66 -5.34 5.84
CA ILE A 56 -12.16 -4.81 7.10
C ILE A 56 -13.24 -4.03 7.86
N LEU A 57 -14.02 -3.19 7.17
CA LEU A 57 -15.03 -2.31 7.78
C LEU A 57 -16.37 -3.01 7.98
N ARG A 58 -16.69 -4.03 7.18
CA ARG A 58 -17.97 -4.77 7.20
C ARG A 58 -19.20 -3.88 6.98
N ASP A 59 -19.00 -2.73 6.39
CA ASP A 59 -20.04 -1.75 6.05
C ASP A 59 -19.79 -1.23 4.62
N ASP A 60 -20.82 -1.26 3.79
CA ASP A 60 -20.70 -0.90 2.38
C ASP A 60 -20.56 0.63 2.20
N GLY A 61 -21.27 1.44 2.98
CA GLY A 61 -21.17 2.90 2.92
C GLY A 61 -19.81 3.40 3.36
N GLU A 62 -19.27 2.83 4.45
CA GLU A 62 -17.93 3.14 4.93
C GLU A 62 -16.85 2.70 3.95
N ALA A 63 -17.07 1.57 3.27
CA ALA A 63 -16.15 1.09 2.23
C ALA A 63 -16.15 2.02 1.02
N GLU A 64 -17.31 2.48 0.54
CA GLU A 64 -17.43 3.43 -0.58
C GLU A 64 -16.76 4.78 -0.25
N GLU A 65 -16.99 5.31 0.95
CA GLU A 65 -16.33 6.54 1.41
C GLU A 65 -14.80 6.36 1.45
N THR A 66 -14.34 5.19 1.92
CA THR A 66 -12.91 4.87 1.96
C THR A 66 -12.30 4.82 0.55
N VAL A 67 -12.99 4.23 -0.43
CA VAL A 67 -12.54 4.23 -1.84
C VAL A 67 -12.32 5.65 -2.33
N GLN A 68 -13.30 6.54 -2.14
CA GLN A 68 -13.19 7.94 -2.57
C GLN A 68 -11.98 8.63 -1.92
N ARG A 69 -11.79 8.45 -0.61
CA ARG A 69 -10.65 9.02 0.12
C ARG A 69 -9.30 8.52 -0.37
N VAL A 70 -9.20 7.22 -0.67
CA VAL A 70 -7.98 6.61 -1.20
C VAL A 70 -7.59 7.25 -2.53
N PHE A 71 -8.54 7.40 -3.48
CA PHE A 71 -8.23 8.00 -4.78
C PHE A 71 -7.94 9.51 -4.70
N LEU A 72 -8.55 10.22 -3.75
CA LEU A 72 -8.16 11.60 -3.45
C LEU A 72 -6.72 11.70 -2.92
N ASP A 73 -6.30 10.76 -2.07
CA ASP A 73 -4.91 10.72 -1.59
C ASP A 73 -3.93 10.37 -2.71
N VAL A 74 -4.27 9.42 -3.58
CA VAL A 74 -3.50 9.08 -4.78
C VAL A 74 -3.31 10.32 -5.65
N PHE A 75 -4.37 11.07 -5.91
CA PHE A 75 -4.31 12.31 -6.68
C PHE A 75 -3.37 13.34 -6.03
N ARG A 76 -3.51 13.57 -4.73
CA ARG A 76 -2.68 14.53 -4.00
C ARG A 76 -1.21 14.11 -3.93
N ALA A 77 -0.97 12.81 -3.87
CA ALA A 77 0.37 12.23 -3.73
C ALA A 77 0.97 11.76 -5.07
N MET A 78 0.36 12.06 -6.21
CA MET A 78 0.78 11.56 -7.54
C MET A 78 2.27 11.82 -7.85
N ASN A 79 2.82 12.93 -7.35
CA ASN A 79 4.23 13.29 -7.55
C ASN A 79 5.19 12.43 -6.69
N GLN A 80 4.68 11.69 -5.70
CA GLN A 80 5.48 10.82 -4.84
C GLN A 80 5.62 9.40 -5.41
N PHE A 81 4.77 9.03 -6.37
CA PHE A 81 4.86 7.72 -7.00
C PHE A 81 6.12 7.61 -7.85
N ASP A 82 6.85 6.51 -7.71
CA ASP A 82 8.06 6.20 -8.48
C ASP A 82 7.98 4.74 -8.94
N SER A 83 7.81 4.52 -10.24
CA SER A 83 7.69 3.20 -10.85
C SER A 83 8.97 2.33 -10.71
N ALA A 84 10.14 2.96 -10.53
CA ALA A 84 11.38 2.24 -10.29
C ALA A 84 11.42 1.59 -8.89
N ARG A 85 10.57 2.03 -7.98
CA ARG A 85 10.52 1.56 -6.58
C ARG A 85 9.35 0.62 -6.29
N GLY A 86 8.47 0.38 -7.24
CA GLY A 86 7.36 -0.56 -7.10
C GLY A 86 6.19 -0.28 -8.03
N SER A 87 5.28 -1.24 -8.12
CA SER A 87 4.09 -1.13 -8.97
C SER A 87 3.08 -0.12 -8.41
N PHE A 88 2.30 0.50 -9.30
CA PHE A 88 1.18 1.37 -8.89
C PHE A 88 0.20 0.64 -7.97
N LYS A 89 -0.11 -0.62 -8.30
CA LYS A 89 -1.04 -1.43 -7.49
C LYS A 89 -0.54 -1.59 -6.05
N THR A 90 0.74 -1.92 -5.85
CA THR A 90 1.33 -2.03 -4.51
C THR A 90 1.28 -0.70 -3.77
N TRP A 91 1.57 0.40 -4.46
CA TRP A 91 1.53 1.74 -3.89
C TRP A 91 0.10 2.18 -3.52
N LEU A 92 -0.89 1.92 -4.39
CA LEU A 92 -2.32 2.17 -4.12
C LEU A 92 -2.81 1.39 -2.90
N LEU A 93 -2.44 0.11 -2.80
CA LEU A 93 -2.87 -0.77 -1.71
C LEU A 93 -2.42 -0.26 -0.35
N GLN A 94 -1.31 0.43 -0.25
CA GLN A 94 -0.87 1.03 1.01
C GLN A 94 -1.84 2.12 1.49
N TYR A 95 -2.27 2.99 0.57
CA TYR A 95 -3.31 3.98 0.90
C TYR A 95 -4.61 3.28 1.30
N ALA A 96 -5.00 2.24 0.56
CA ALA A 96 -6.22 1.49 0.83
C ALA A 96 -6.19 0.88 2.25
N TYR A 97 -5.14 0.14 2.60
CA TYR A 97 -5.03 -0.48 3.93
C TYR A 97 -4.91 0.58 5.04
N HIS A 98 -4.07 1.57 4.86
CA HIS A 98 -3.87 2.62 5.86
C HIS A 98 -5.17 3.39 6.15
N ARG A 99 -5.89 3.82 5.10
CA ARG A 99 -7.16 4.52 5.27
C ARG A 99 -8.23 3.64 5.90
N THR A 100 -8.33 2.38 5.47
CA THR A 100 -9.32 1.46 6.00
C THR A 100 -9.08 1.15 7.47
N ILE A 101 -7.83 0.92 7.88
CA ILE A 101 -7.48 0.65 9.28
C ILE A 101 -7.76 1.86 10.15
N ASN A 102 -7.33 3.06 9.73
CA ASN A 102 -7.60 4.30 10.47
C ASN A 102 -9.12 4.56 10.59
N ARG A 103 -9.90 4.27 9.53
CA ARG A 103 -11.37 4.41 9.60
C ARG A 103 -11.97 3.43 10.58
N ARG A 104 -11.55 2.16 10.58
CA ARG A 104 -12.00 1.17 11.54
C ARG A 104 -11.70 1.58 12.99
N GLU A 105 -10.48 2.03 13.27
CA GLU A 105 -10.08 2.51 14.60
C GLU A 105 -10.95 3.68 15.06
N HIS A 106 -11.23 4.62 14.15
CA HIS A 106 -12.11 5.74 14.44
C HIS A 106 -13.55 5.29 14.76
N LEU A 107 -14.10 4.36 13.99
CA LEU A 107 -15.44 3.82 14.22
C LEU A 107 -15.52 3.00 15.51
N GLN A 108 -14.47 2.25 15.84
CA GLN A 108 -14.37 1.53 17.12
C GLN A 108 -14.31 2.49 18.32
N ALA A 109 -13.52 3.56 18.22
CA ALA A 109 -13.44 4.58 19.28
C ALA A 109 -14.77 5.26 19.54
N ASN A 110 -15.61 5.40 18.49
CA ASN A 110 -16.95 5.98 18.58
C ASN A 110 -18.06 4.97 18.93
N HIS A 111 -17.71 3.76 19.40
CA HIS A 111 -18.63 2.68 19.76
C HIS A 111 -19.58 2.22 18.62
N PHE A 112 -19.18 2.42 17.36
CA PHE A 112 -19.97 2.03 16.20
C PHE A 112 -20.01 0.51 16.00
N TYR A 113 -18.95 -0.22 16.42
CA TYR A 113 -18.87 -1.67 16.34
C TYR A 113 -18.89 -2.32 17.74
N ASN A 114 -19.65 -3.39 17.91
CA ASN A 114 -19.52 -4.26 19.09
C ASN A 114 -18.17 -5.01 19.04
N ARG A 115 -17.45 -5.02 20.15
CA ARG A 115 -16.10 -5.61 20.26
C ARG A 115 -16.00 -7.10 19.87
N GLU A 116 -17.09 -7.85 20.05
CA GLU A 116 -17.08 -9.32 19.90
C GLU A 116 -17.05 -9.83 18.45
N GLU A 117 -17.47 -9.03 17.44
CA GLU A 117 -17.50 -9.45 16.05
C GLU A 117 -16.16 -9.23 15.28
N LEU A 118 -15.19 -8.57 15.90
CA LEU A 118 -13.95 -8.13 15.23
C LEU A 118 -12.75 -9.06 15.45
N ASP A 119 -12.82 -9.98 16.41
CA ASP A 119 -11.70 -10.87 16.75
C ASP A 119 -11.38 -11.94 15.70
N GLU A 120 -12.28 -12.21 14.73
CA GLU A 120 -12.03 -13.16 13.64
C GLU A 120 -11.20 -12.62 12.46
N LEU A 121 -10.87 -11.32 12.46
CA LEU A 121 -10.10 -10.69 11.39
C LEU A 121 -8.61 -10.61 11.72
N ALA A 122 -7.92 -11.74 11.65
CA ALA A 122 -6.46 -11.87 11.77
C ALA A 122 -5.59 -10.91 10.92
N PRO A 123 -6.05 -10.28 9.81
CA PRO A 123 -5.21 -9.35 9.03
C PRO A 123 -4.83 -8.06 9.76
N ALA A 124 -5.67 -7.59 10.70
CA ALA A 124 -5.41 -6.32 11.39
C ALA A 124 -4.22 -6.38 12.35
N GLU A 125 -3.97 -7.55 12.96
CA GLU A 125 -2.86 -7.73 13.89
C GLU A 125 -1.48 -7.52 13.23
N LEU A 126 -1.38 -7.74 11.93
CA LEU A 126 -0.14 -7.52 11.20
C LEU A 126 0.24 -6.03 11.14
N PHE A 127 -0.76 -5.16 11.13
CA PHE A 127 -0.59 -3.71 11.09
C PHE A 127 -0.58 -3.08 12.48
N TYR A 128 -1.11 -3.73 13.51
CA TYR A 128 -1.10 -3.25 14.90
C TYR A 128 0.33 -3.15 15.50
N GLY A 129 1.28 -3.92 14.99
CA GLY A 129 2.69 -3.78 15.36
C GLY A 129 3.49 -2.83 14.47
N ALA A 130 2.86 -2.28 13.43
CA ALA A 130 3.50 -1.48 12.40
C ALA A 130 3.38 0.04 12.64
N GLY A 131 3.08 0.49 13.85
CA GLY A 131 3.06 1.93 14.18
C GLY A 131 4.31 2.68 13.72
N HIS A 132 5.42 1.98 13.56
CA HIS A 132 6.66 2.52 13.00
C HIS A 132 6.70 2.54 11.46
N LEU A 133 5.91 1.69 10.76
CA LEU A 133 5.79 1.75 9.29
C LEU A 133 4.96 2.94 8.81
N VAL A 134 4.09 3.47 9.67
CA VAL A 134 3.32 4.70 9.41
C VAL A 134 4.22 5.92 9.22
N CYS A 135 5.45 5.88 9.74
CA CYS A 135 6.44 6.94 9.60
C CYS A 135 7.24 6.88 8.29
N LEU A 136 7.11 5.79 7.50
CA LEU A 136 7.80 5.67 6.22
C LEU A 136 6.94 6.23 5.09
N PRO A 137 7.55 6.89 4.09
CA PRO A 137 6.84 7.28 2.89
C PRO A 137 6.21 6.05 2.21
N PRO A 138 4.99 6.15 1.67
CA PRO A 138 4.27 5.02 1.05
C PRO A 138 5.12 4.25 0.02
N GLN A 139 5.94 4.96 -0.74
CA GLN A 139 6.81 4.34 -1.74
C GLN A 139 7.92 3.47 -1.12
N GLU A 140 8.45 3.85 0.02
CA GLU A 140 9.47 3.05 0.72
C GLU A 140 8.87 1.76 1.29
N VAL A 141 7.65 1.83 1.79
CA VAL A 141 6.91 0.65 2.24
C VAL A 141 6.60 -0.28 1.07
N ALA A 142 6.18 0.25 -0.11
CA ALA A 142 5.94 -0.56 -1.30
C ALA A 142 7.19 -1.34 -1.72
N CYS A 143 8.31 -0.64 -1.82
CA CYS A 143 9.59 -1.25 -2.15
C CYS A 143 9.98 -2.35 -1.14
N LEU A 144 9.81 -2.08 0.16
CA LEU A 144 10.10 -3.05 1.21
C LEU A 144 9.19 -4.28 1.11
N VAL A 145 7.89 -4.09 0.90
CA VAL A 145 6.93 -5.18 0.76
C VAL A 145 7.31 -6.08 -0.43
N GLU A 146 7.63 -5.52 -1.58
CA GLU A 146 8.03 -6.29 -2.76
C GLU A 146 9.32 -7.09 -2.51
N GLN A 147 10.32 -6.48 -1.87
CA GLN A 147 11.56 -7.15 -1.49
C GLN A 147 11.31 -8.33 -0.54
N VAL A 148 10.46 -8.13 0.45
CA VAL A 148 10.17 -9.17 1.45
C VAL A 148 9.26 -10.27 0.89
N LEU A 149 8.33 -9.93 0.00
CA LEU A 149 7.54 -10.92 -0.74
C LEU A 149 8.42 -11.87 -1.58
N ALA A 150 9.55 -11.39 -2.09
CA ALA A 150 10.51 -12.21 -2.82
C ALA A 150 11.19 -13.28 -1.94
N LEU A 151 11.22 -13.10 -0.61
CA LEU A 151 11.81 -14.06 0.34
C LEU A 151 10.84 -15.18 0.76
N LEU A 152 9.55 -15.09 0.37
CA LEU A 152 8.55 -16.08 0.72
C LEU A 152 8.62 -17.30 -0.17
N GLU A 153 8.19 -18.45 0.38
CA GLU A 153 7.96 -19.63 -0.43
C GLU A 153 6.85 -19.37 -1.45
N PRO A 154 6.92 -19.97 -2.67
CA PRO A 154 5.98 -19.68 -3.75
C PRO A 154 4.51 -19.84 -3.35
N ARG A 155 4.20 -20.85 -2.51
CA ARG A 155 2.82 -21.07 -2.00
C ARG A 155 2.38 -19.99 -1.03
N GLN A 156 3.24 -19.57 -0.11
CA GLN A 156 2.96 -18.49 0.85
C GLN A 156 2.76 -17.17 0.13
N ARG A 157 3.67 -16.85 -0.80
CA ARG A 157 3.60 -15.67 -1.64
C ARG A 157 2.28 -15.63 -2.42
N LYS A 158 1.92 -16.72 -3.12
CA LYS A 158 0.69 -16.80 -3.91
C LYS A 158 -0.56 -16.57 -3.08
N VAL A 159 -0.63 -17.17 -1.89
CA VAL A 159 -1.78 -16.98 -0.97
C VAL A 159 -1.86 -15.51 -0.52
N ILE A 160 -0.74 -14.90 -0.16
CA ILE A 160 -0.70 -13.48 0.25
C ILE A 160 -1.10 -12.57 -0.93
N GLU A 161 -0.58 -12.80 -2.12
CA GLU A 161 -0.96 -12.04 -3.32
C GLU A 161 -2.45 -12.13 -3.58
N LEU A 162 -3.04 -13.32 -3.58
CA LEU A 162 -4.46 -13.50 -3.82
C LEU A 162 -5.33 -12.85 -2.72
N THR A 163 -4.91 -12.93 -1.46
CA THR A 163 -5.67 -12.36 -0.34
C THR A 163 -5.55 -10.84 -0.30
N TYR A 164 -4.31 -10.30 -0.35
CA TYR A 164 -4.09 -8.88 -0.10
C TYR A 164 -4.05 -8.03 -1.37
N PHE A 165 -3.61 -8.59 -2.51
CA PHE A 165 -3.51 -7.84 -3.76
C PHE A 165 -4.72 -8.05 -4.67
N GLU A 166 -5.45 -9.16 -4.52
CA GLU A 166 -6.68 -9.42 -5.27
C GLU A 166 -7.95 -9.31 -4.39
N GLY A 167 -7.78 -9.20 -3.06
CA GLY A 167 -8.87 -9.05 -2.11
C GLY A 167 -9.76 -10.30 -1.99
N LEU A 168 -9.21 -11.49 -2.24
CA LEU A 168 -9.97 -12.75 -2.16
C LEU A 168 -10.05 -13.25 -0.73
N THR A 169 -11.19 -13.84 -0.36
CA THR A 169 -11.37 -14.58 0.90
C THR A 169 -10.57 -15.89 0.89
N ALA A 170 -10.34 -16.47 2.07
CA ALA A 170 -9.62 -17.75 2.18
C ALA A 170 -10.33 -18.88 1.40
N GLU A 171 -11.65 -18.86 1.32
CA GLU A 171 -12.48 -19.81 0.57
C GLU A 171 -12.32 -19.63 -0.94
N GLU A 172 -12.28 -18.40 -1.43
CA GLU A 172 -12.06 -18.08 -2.85
C GLU A 172 -10.62 -18.44 -3.27
N VAL A 173 -9.62 -18.13 -2.41
CA VAL A 173 -8.23 -18.55 -2.64
C VAL A 173 -8.11 -20.07 -2.67
N ALA A 174 -8.83 -20.78 -1.77
CA ALA A 174 -8.87 -22.25 -1.76
C ALA A 174 -9.41 -22.81 -3.08
N LYS A 175 -10.50 -22.24 -3.60
CA LYS A 175 -11.07 -22.61 -4.91
C LYS A 175 -10.09 -22.30 -6.05
N ALA A 176 -9.47 -21.13 -6.04
CA ALA A 176 -8.55 -20.69 -7.10
C ALA A 176 -7.26 -21.50 -7.14
N THR A 177 -6.78 -22.01 -5.99
CA THR A 177 -5.51 -22.73 -5.87
C THR A 177 -5.66 -24.24 -5.79
N GLY A 178 -6.88 -24.77 -5.67
CA GLY A 178 -7.14 -26.20 -5.50
C GLY A 178 -6.72 -26.74 -4.12
N HIS A 179 -6.58 -25.88 -3.11
CA HIS A 179 -6.20 -26.26 -1.77
C HIS A 179 -7.39 -26.17 -0.79
N SER A 180 -7.26 -26.78 0.39
CA SER A 180 -8.27 -26.60 1.45
C SER A 180 -8.15 -25.20 2.09
N ALA A 181 -9.27 -24.63 2.56
CA ALA A 181 -9.28 -23.34 3.25
C ALA A 181 -8.38 -23.33 4.49
N SER A 182 -8.25 -24.44 5.22
CA SER A 182 -7.33 -24.57 6.34
C SER A 182 -5.86 -24.50 5.91
N SER A 183 -5.51 -25.12 4.76
CA SER A 183 -4.16 -24.99 4.18
C SER A 183 -3.84 -23.55 3.76
N VAL A 184 -4.83 -22.86 3.15
CA VAL A 184 -4.71 -21.44 2.78
C VAL A 184 -4.45 -20.58 4.02
N ARG A 185 -5.27 -20.73 5.09
CA ARG A 185 -5.09 -19.99 6.34
C ARG A 185 -3.72 -20.24 6.98
N ASN A 186 -3.27 -21.50 6.98
CA ASN A 186 -1.95 -21.85 7.53
C ASN A 186 -0.79 -21.23 6.73
N ASN A 187 -0.85 -21.28 5.38
CA ASN A 187 0.14 -20.63 4.52
C ASN A 187 0.11 -19.10 4.67
N LEU A 188 -1.07 -18.53 4.80
CA LEU A 188 -1.25 -17.11 5.06
C LEU A 188 -0.57 -16.71 6.38
N TYR A 189 -0.90 -17.39 7.48
CA TYR A 189 -0.32 -17.14 8.79
C TYR A 189 1.22 -17.25 8.79
N ARG A 190 1.76 -18.34 8.23
CA ARG A 190 3.22 -18.54 8.14
C ARG A 190 3.89 -17.47 7.29
N GLY A 191 3.29 -17.12 6.14
CA GLY A 191 3.80 -16.08 5.26
C GLY A 191 3.81 -14.71 5.92
N LEU A 192 2.71 -14.35 6.59
CA LEU A 192 2.58 -13.09 7.33
C LEU A 192 3.57 -13.00 8.51
N SER A 193 3.79 -14.11 9.23
CA SER A 193 4.79 -14.16 10.30
C SER A 193 6.21 -13.92 9.76
N LYS A 194 6.57 -14.52 8.63
CA LYS A 194 7.86 -14.27 7.97
C LYS A 194 8.00 -12.81 7.52
N LEU A 195 6.94 -12.24 6.90
CA LEU A 195 6.90 -10.84 6.49
C LEU A 195 7.12 -9.91 7.68
N ARG A 196 6.38 -10.12 8.78
CA ARG A 196 6.52 -9.33 10.00
C ARG A 196 7.96 -9.33 10.53
N ASN A 197 8.57 -10.51 10.62
CA ASN A 197 9.92 -10.64 11.13
C ASN A 197 10.93 -9.92 10.22
N ALA A 198 10.84 -10.08 8.91
CA ALA A 198 11.73 -9.44 7.95
C ALA A 198 11.58 -7.90 7.96
N VAL A 199 10.36 -7.40 8.11
CA VAL A 199 10.10 -5.96 8.25
C VAL A 199 10.70 -5.41 9.55
N LEU A 200 10.52 -6.13 10.67
CA LEU A 200 11.08 -5.71 11.97
C LEU A 200 12.62 -5.73 11.98
N GLU A 201 13.23 -6.72 11.34
CA GLU A 201 14.70 -6.79 11.19
C GLU A 201 15.23 -5.64 10.33
N ASN A 202 14.59 -5.36 9.22
CA ASN A 202 14.96 -4.24 8.36
C ASN A 202 14.84 -2.90 9.10
N TYR A 203 13.78 -2.72 9.89
CA TYR A 203 13.60 -1.53 10.71
C TYR A 203 14.70 -1.38 11.77
N LYS A 204 15.03 -2.46 12.50
CA LYS A 204 16.12 -2.45 13.51
C LYS A 204 17.47 -2.09 12.88
N SER A 205 17.80 -2.68 11.74
CA SER A 205 19.04 -2.40 11.00
C SER A 205 19.14 -0.93 10.57
N ARG A 206 18.02 -0.34 10.10
CA ARG A 206 17.96 1.08 9.72
C ARG A 206 18.08 2.00 10.92
N ALA A 207 17.43 1.67 12.05
CA ALA A 207 17.52 2.46 13.28
C ALA A 207 18.95 2.48 13.84
N THR A 208 19.65 1.34 13.82
CA THR A 208 21.04 1.23 14.25
C THR A 208 21.96 2.07 13.35
N SER A 209 21.82 1.97 12.04
CA SER A 209 22.63 2.73 11.08
C SER A 209 22.36 4.24 11.14
N ALA A 210 21.14 4.67 11.46
CA ALA A 210 20.80 6.07 11.67
C ALA A 210 21.42 6.62 12.97
N SER A 211 21.41 5.83 14.04
CA SER A 211 22.06 6.16 15.32
C SER A 211 23.58 6.29 15.17
N GLU A 212 24.22 5.38 14.44
CA GLU A 212 25.66 5.43 14.16
C GLU A 212 26.05 6.62 13.31
N ARG A 213 25.26 7.00 12.30
CA ARG A 213 25.48 8.20 11.49
C ARG A 213 25.34 9.48 12.34
N SER A 214 24.36 9.53 13.24
CA SER A 214 24.16 10.65 14.16
C SER A 214 25.31 10.78 15.16
N ALA A 215 25.81 9.66 15.69
CA ALA A 215 26.98 9.64 16.58
C ALA A 215 28.26 10.08 15.87
N ARG A 216 28.49 9.63 14.62
CA ARG A 216 29.62 10.09 13.80
C ARG A 216 29.54 11.59 13.49
N ALA A 217 28.35 12.10 13.13
CA ALA A 217 28.17 13.53 12.86
C ALA A 217 28.42 14.39 14.11
N LYS A 218 28.03 13.93 15.31
CA LYS A 218 28.35 14.59 16.57
C LYS A 218 29.84 14.53 16.95
N GLY A 219 30.50 13.40 16.65
CA GLY A 219 31.94 13.24 16.89
C GLY A 219 32.80 14.15 16.00
N MET A 220 32.41 14.39 14.74
CA MET A 220 33.13 15.33 13.86
C MET A 220 32.98 16.80 14.22
N LEU A 221 32.00 17.17 15.05
CA LEU A 221 31.81 18.55 15.53
C LEU A 221 32.66 18.90 16.79
N VAL A 222 33.32 17.90 17.39
CA VAL A 222 34.10 18.08 18.61
C VAL A 222 35.61 18.27 18.34
N GLU A 223 36.11 17.97 17.15
CA GLU A 223 37.51 18.16 16.74
C GLU A 223 37.68 19.41 15.88
N GLN A 224 37.44 20.59 16.45
CA GLN A 224 38.10 21.82 15.97
C GLN A 224 39.26 22.14 16.92
N PRO A 225 40.51 22.12 16.46
CA PRO A 225 41.63 22.57 17.29
C PRO A 225 41.51 24.07 17.54
N ARG A 226 41.47 24.43 18.80
CA ARG A 226 41.75 25.82 19.23
C ARG A 226 43.19 26.11 18.86
N THR A 227 43.43 26.79 17.76
CA THR A 227 44.71 27.42 17.48
C THR A 227 44.75 28.75 18.21
N LEU A 228 45.80 28.87 19.00
CA LEU A 228 46.29 30.08 19.69
C LEU A 228 46.63 31.18 18.69
#